data_03648388798c0417949b326219b94414
#
_entry.id   03648388798c0417949b326219b94414
#
_cell.length_a   1.000
_cell.length_b   1.000
_cell.length_c   1.000
_cell.angle_alpha   90.00
_cell.angle_beta   90.00
_cell.angle_gamma   90.00
#
_symmetry.space_group_name_H-M   'P 1'
#
loop_
_entity.id
_entity.type
_entity.pdbx_description
1 polymer ?
#
loop_
_entity_poly.entity_id
_entity_poly.type
_entity_poly.pdbx_seq_one_letter_code
_entity_poly.pdbx_strand_id
1 'polypeptide(L)'
;MAAALIPLPVRSRSAAGALRALLAGLVVACAAPGGAQQQAPGIPVAKPWDAVLVASFNIQVFGESKMAKPQVVDVLARVVRNFDIVAIQEVRAKSDDIVPSFVRAVNADGSRYNYVIGPREGRTSSKEQYAFIYDTNRIEADRASVGVVPDPQGRLHRPPMHARFRTRIVPVEMAFTFWLVDIHTDPDEVPQELDALTGVFQAMQAARPDEDDVILLGDLNAGPPEFSAFRRIPGITWAVSGVTTNTRRTKTYDNLVFTQPATREYLGRSGVLDLQAAFGLPLEHALEVSDHNPVWGAFYPAEVRQQALPPMAGQMPVQR
;
A
#
# COMPACT_ATOMS: atom_id res chain seq x y z
N MET A 1 -11.13 -14.00 -75.93
CA MET A 1 -9.87 -13.89 -76.70
C MET A 1 -8.74 -13.80 -75.70
N ALA A 2 -8.04 -14.89 -75.56
CA ALA A 2 -6.60 -15.15 -75.59
C ALA A 2 -5.82 -14.49 -74.47
N ALA A 3 -5.39 -15.20 -73.45
CA ALA A 3 -4.41 -16.29 -73.29
C ALA A 3 -2.96 -15.90 -73.59
N ALA A 4 -2.10 -15.98 -72.54
CA ALA A 4 -0.72 -16.51 -72.53
C ALA A 4 -0.05 -16.19 -71.18
N LEU A 5 0.19 -17.10 -70.25
CA LEU A 5 1.14 -18.19 -70.07
C LEU A 5 2.64 -17.75 -70.05
N ILE A 6 3.23 -17.71 -68.87
CA ILE A 6 4.42 -18.34 -68.24
C ILE A 6 5.70 -18.43 -69.11
N PRO A 7 6.98 -18.35 -68.57
CA PRO A 7 7.52 -19.32 -67.60
C PRO A 7 8.57 -18.83 -66.58
N LEU A 8 8.82 -19.71 -65.55
CA LEU A 8 10.01 -19.77 -64.66
C LEU A 8 11.25 -20.35 -65.38
N PRO A 9 12.48 -20.14 -64.82
CA PRO A 9 13.36 -21.26 -64.54
C PRO A 9 14.03 -21.19 -63.15
N VAL A 10 14.22 -22.17 -62.58
CA VAL A 10 14.91 -23.33 -62.04
C VAL A 10 16.47 -23.21 -61.96
N ARG A 11 16.93 -23.42 -60.69
CA ARG A 11 18.17 -24.03 -60.16
C ARG A 11 19.53 -23.32 -60.30
N SER A 12 20.28 -23.27 -59.16
CA SER A 12 21.32 -24.25 -58.86
C SER A 12 21.88 -24.15 -57.44
N ARG A 13 22.27 -25.31 -56.91
CA ARG A 13 22.93 -25.57 -55.62
C ARG A 13 24.40 -25.21 -55.67
N SER A 14 24.99 -24.77 -54.54
CA SER A 14 26.26 -25.35 -54.11
C SER A 14 26.46 -25.16 -52.60
N ALA A 15 26.90 -26.22 -51.96
CA ALA A 15 27.26 -26.31 -50.57
C ALA A 15 28.75 -25.97 -50.39
N ALA A 16 29.09 -25.28 -49.32
CA ALA A 16 30.40 -25.41 -48.67
C ALA A 16 30.26 -24.93 -47.20
N GLY A 17 30.67 -25.78 -46.32
CA GLY A 17 30.58 -25.60 -44.88
C GLY A 17 31.62 -24.69 -44.28
N ALA A 18 31.31 -24.16 -43.12
CA ALA A 18 32.29 -23.77 -42.12
C ALA A 18 31.66 -23.87 -40.73
N LEU A 19 32.08 -24.87 -39.99
CA LEU A 19 31.84 -25.11 -38.58
C LEU A 19 32.56 -24.00 -37.80
N ARG A 20 31.82 -23.09 -37.15
CA ARG A 20 32.35 -22.18 -36.11
C ARG A 20 31.72 -22.51 -34.78
N ALA A 21 32.55 -23.05 -33.90
CA ALA A 21 32.26 -23.29 -32.51
C ALA A 21 31.97 -21.93 -31.81
N LEU A 22 30.76 -21.75 -31.27
CA LEU A 22 30.44 -20.69 -30.33
C LEU A 22 30.78 -21.19 -28.92
N LEU A 23 31.81 -20.64 -28.31
CA LEU A 23 32.01 -20.66 -26.88
C LEU A 23 30.89 -19.79 -26.23
N ALA A 24 29.95 -20.43 -25.55
CA ALA A 24 29.01 -19.75 -24.68
C ALA A 24 29.75 -19.35 -23.39
N GLY A 25 30.17 -18.11 -23.32
CA GLY A 25 30.63 -17.51 -22.06
C GLY A 25 29.43 -17.32 -21.09
N LEU A 26 29.46 -18.10 -20.03
CA LEU A 26 28.50 -17.95 -18.91
C LEU A 26 28.84 -16.65 -18.17
N VAL A 27 28.16 -15.57 -18.48
CA VAL A 27 28.20 -14.34 -17.66
C VAL A 27 27.33 -14.58 -16.45
N VAL A 28 27.94 -14.92 -15.33
CA VAL A 28 27.28 -14.87 -14.01
C VAL A 28 27.11 -13.40 -13.68
N ALA A 29 25.92 -12.86 -13.94
CA ALA A 29 25.52 -11.56 -13.41
C ALA A 29 25.32 -11.70 -11.91
N CYS A 30 26.27 -11.22 -11.10
CA CYS A 30 26.05 -10.95 -9.69
C CYS A 30 24.92 -9.91 -9.58
N ALA A 31 23.74 -10.37 -9.18
CA ALA A 31 22.66 -9.48 -8.79
C ALA A 31 23.11 -8.71 -7.53
N ALA A 32 23.34 -7.42 -7.66
CA ALA A 32 23.46 -6.51 -6.52
C ALA A 32 22.15 -6.54 -5.72
N PRO A 33 22.19 -6.41 -4.38
CA PRO A 33 20.98 -6.36 -3.57
C PRO A 33 20.15 -5.19 -4.05
N GLY A 34 18.89 -5.49 -4.43
CA GLY A 34 18.00 -4.57 -5.10
C GLY A 34 17.71 -3.33 -4.27
N GLY A 35 18.19 -2.18 -4.73
CA GLY A 35 17.60 -0.92 -4.38
C GLY A 35 16.13 -0.95 -4.84
N ALA A 36 15.19 -0.58 -3.94
CA ALA A 36 13.79 -0.47 -4.27
C ALA A 36 13.63 0.39 -5.54
N GLN A 37 13.23 -0.24 -6.64
CA GLN A 37 12.93 0.48 -7.87
C GLN A 37 11.63 1.25 -7.62
N GLN A 38 11.76 2.54 -7.33
CA GLN A 38 10.63 3.46 -7.38
C GLN A 38 10.12 3.47 -8.82
N GLN A 39 8.97 2.84 -9.03
CA GLN A 39 8.27 3.00 -10.31
C GLN A 39 7.83 4.45 -10.45
N ALA A 40 8.01 4.99 -11.67
CA ALA A 40 7.43 6.26 -12.06
C ALA A 40 5.92 6.28 -11.73
N PRO A 41 5.35 7.45 -11.38
CA PRO A 41 3.94 7.57 -10.99
C PRO A 41 3.05 7.12 -12.15
N GLY A 42 2.60 5.87 -12.07
CA GLY A 42 1.70 5.27 -13.04
C GLY A 42 0.55 4.59 -12.31
N ILE A 43 -0.67 4.84 -12.78
CA ILE A 43 -1.86 4.12 -12.32
C ILE A 43 -1.68 2.64 -12.67
N PRO A 44 -1.87 1.69 -11.75
CA PRO A 44 -2.11 0.32 -12.13
C PRO A 44 -3.42 0.28 -12.94
N VAL A 45 -3.34 0.11 -14.26
CA VAL A 45 -4.51 0.06 -15.16
C VAL A 45 -5.41 -1.15 -14.85
N ALA A 46 -4.85 -2.16 -14.18
CA ALA A 46 -5.58 -3.28 -13.57
C ALA A 46 -4.84 -3.72 -12.31
N LYS A 47 -5.60 -4.05 -11.27
CA LYS A 47 -5.00 -4.62 -10.06
C LYS A 47 -4.29 -5.93 -10.39
N PRO A 48 -3.02 -6.08 -10.00
CA PRO A 48 -2.26 -7.28 -10.34
C PRO A 48 -2.89 -8.50 -9.66
N TRP A 49 -2.91 -9.64 -10.38
CA TRP A 49 -3.45 -10.88 -9.83
C TRP A 49 -2.51 -11.51 -8.79
N ASP A 50 -1.24 -11.18 -8.85
CA ASP A 50 -0.13 -11.72 -8.03
C ASP A 50 0.29 -10.79 -6.87
N ALA A 51 -0.46 -9.71 -6.66
CA ALA A 51 -0.19 -8.77 -5.58
C ALA A 51 -1.48 -8.14 -5.03
N VAL A 52 -1.40 -7.71 -3.78
CA VAL A 52 -2.41 -6.88 -3.11
C VAL A 52 -1.84 -5.48 -2.93
N LEU A 53 -2.62 -4.47 -3.30
CA LEU A 53 -2.26 -3.07 -3.19
C LEU A 53 -2.92 -2.46 -1.96
N VAL A 54 -2.10 -2.14 -0.97
CA VAL A 54 -2.50 -1.44 0.26
C VAL A 54 -2.14 0.03 0.11
N ALA A 55 -3.09 0.94 0.33
CA ALA A 55 -2.89 2.37 0.20
C ALA A 55 -3.34 3.14 1.43
N SER A 56 -2.80 4.35 1.59
CA SER A 56 -3.26 5.38 2.52
C SER A 56 -3.57 6.64 1.76
N PHE A 57 -4.64 7.32 2.13
CA PHE A 57 -5.08 8.55 1.49
C PHE A 57 -5.78 9.49 2.46
N ASN A 58 -5.14 10.57 2.83
CA ASN A 58 -5.80 11.71 3.44
C ASN A 58 -6.65 12.41 2.37
N ILE A 59 -7.98 12.32 2.47
CA ILE A 59 -8.91 12.89 1.48
C ILE A 59 -9.38 14.30 1.81
N GLN A 60 -8.69 14.96 2.69
CA GLN A 60 -8.82 16.37 3.11
C GLN A 60 -10.27 16.79 3.38
N VAL A 61 -10.61 16.92 4.66
CA VAL A 61 -11.91 17.45 5.12
C VAL A 61 -13.10 16.80 4.40
N PHE A 62 -13.16 15.47 4.43
CA PHE A 62 -14.23 14.73 3.77
C PHE A 62 -15.53 14.79 4.54
N GLY A 63 -16.49 15.50 3.97
CA GLY A 63 -17.83 15.70 4.54
C GLY A 63 -18.84 16.05 3.47
N GLU A 64 -20.00 16.57 3.92
CA GLU A 64 -21.16 16.85 3.09
C GLU A 64 -20.83 17.80 1.92
N SER A 65 -20.00 18.83 2.17
CA SER A 65 -19.62 19.81 1.14
C SER A 65 -18.74 19.21 0.05
N LYS A 66 -17.86 18.26 0.37
CA LYS A 66 -17.04 17.55 -0.62
C LYS A 66 -17.88 16.52 -1.38
N MET A 67 -18.76 15.78 -0.68
CA MET A 67 -19.70 14.85 -1.31
C MET A 67 -20.70 15.53 -2.24
N ALA A 68 -21.01 16.82 -2.04
CA ALA A 68 -21.89 17.61 -2.92
C ALA A 68 -21.21 18.02 -4.24
N LYS A 69 -19.93 17.67 -4.47
CA LYS A 69 -19.16 17.95 -5.70
C LYS A 69 -19.00 16.67 -6.53
N PRO A 70 -19.89 16.36 -7.50
CA PRO A 70 -19.86 15.09 -8.23
C PRO A 70 -18.53 14.81 -8.92
N GLN A 71 -17.88 15.84 -9.50
CA GLN A 71 -16.59 15.70 -10.16
C GLN A 71 -15.46 15.30 -9.20
N VAL A 72 -15.49 15.78 -7.95
CA VAL A 72 -14.54 15.40 -6.90
C VAL A 72 -14.80 13.96 -6.45
N VAL A 73 -16.07 13.62 -6.23
CA VAL A 73 -16.49 12.27 -5.81
C VAL A 73 -16.12 11.23 -6.88
N ASP A 74 -16.28 11.56 -8.17
CA ASP A 74 -15.86 10.67 -9.27
C ASP A 74 -14.35 10.38 -9.21
N VAL A 75 -13.53 11.42 -9.06
CA VAL A 75 -12.07 11.23 -8.94
C VAL A 75 -11.73 10.42 -7.71
N LEU A 76 -12.30 10.73 -6.54
CA LEU A 76 -12.08 9.97 -5.30
C LEU A 76 -12.47 8.50 -5.46
N ALA A 77 -13.62 8.21 -6.09
CA ALA A 77 -14.06 6.84 -6.36
C ALA A 77 -13.09 6.10 -7.28
N ARG A 78 -12.61 6.76 -8.33
CA ARG A 78 -11.59 6.20 -9.24
C ARG A 78 -10.26 5.97 -8.54
N VAL A 79 -9.85 6.85 -7.63
CA VAL A 79 -8.65 6.63 -6.78
C VAL A 79 -8.81 5.34 -5.98
N VAL A 80 -9.91 5.18 -5.23
CA VAL A 80 -10.16 3.99 -4.41
C VAL A 80 -10.10 2.71 -5.25
N ARG A 81 -10.67 2.71 -6.44
CA ARG A 81 -10.73 1.54 -7.33
C ARG A 81 -9.35 1.04 -7.81
N ASN A 82 -8.31 1.85 -7.70
CA ASN A 82 -6.95 1.41 -8.05
C ASN A 82 -6.36 0.44 -7.00
N PHE A 83 -6.89 0.40 -5.79
CA PHE A 83 -6.30 -0.32 -4.66
C PHE A 83 -7.23 -1.41 -4.15
N ASP A 84 -6.66 -2.40 -3.47
CA ASP A 84 -7.42 -3.48 -2.84
C ASP A 84 -7.97 -3.06 -1.49
N ILE A 85 -7.21 -2.20 -0.79
CA ILE A 85 -7.64 -1.56 0.44
C ILE A 85 -7.00 -0.17 0.55
N VAL A 86 -7.79 0.80 1.01
CA VAL A 86 -7.35 2.17 1.26
C VAL A 86 -7.70 2.57 2.67
N ALA A 87 -6.70 2.99 3.44
CA ALA A 87 -6.90 3.71 4.70
C ALA A 87 -7.21 5.17 4.39
N ILE A 88 -8.28 5.68 4.99
CA ILE A 88 -8.81 7.03 4.74
C ILE A 88 -8.73 7.85 6.02
N GLN A 89 -8.08 9.01 5.95
CA GLN A 89 -8.02 10.00 7.01
C GLN A 89 -8.92 11.20 6.67
N GLU A 90 -9.20 12.01 7.68
CA GLU A 90 -10.01 13.24 7.59
C GLU A 90 -11.48 13.05 7.19
N VAL A 91 -12.11 11.97 7.58
CA VAL A 91 -13.57 11.89 7.50
C VAL A 91 -14.15 12.80 8.59
N ARG A 92 -14.57 14.01 8.21
CA ARG A 92 -15.03 15.07 9.12
C ARG A 92 -16.54 15.37 9.02
N ALA A 93 -17.29 14.44 8.46
CA ALA A 93 -18.74 14.56 8.35
C ALA A 93 -19.41 14.50 9.72
N LYS A 94 -20.54 15.21 9.84
CA LYS A 94 -21.45 15.06 10.99
C LYS A 94 -22.37 13.86 10.81
N SER A 95 -22.75 13.56 9.55
CA SER A 95 -23.58 12.42 9.21
C SER A 95 -22.76 11.12 9.18
N ASP A 96 -23.32 10.06 9.77
CA ASP A 96 -22.74 8.71 9.67
C ASP A 96 -22.96 8.06 8.29
N ASP A 97 -23.80 8.65 7.42
CA ASP A 97 -24.07 8.16 6.07
C ASP A 97 -23.03 8.59 5.02
N ILE A 98 -22.03 9.40 5.39
CA ILE A 98 -21.08 9.94 4.40
C ILE A 98 -20.22 8.84 3.77
N VAL A 99 -19.61 7.97 4.59
CA VAL A 99 -18.78 6.86 4.08
C VAL A 99 -19.63 5.82 3.35
N PRO A 100 -20.79 5.37 3.86
CA PRO A 100 -21.74 4.56 3.10
C PRO A 100 -22.10 5.15 1.73
N SER A 101 -22.39 6.46 1.66
CA SER A 101 -22.73 7.15 0.42
C SER A 101 -21.54 7.17 -0.54
N PHE A 102 -20.35 7.42 -0.04
CA PHE A 102 -19.13 7.38 -0.85
C PHE A 102 -18.85 5.97 -1.39
N VAL A 103 -19.00 4.92 -0.56
CA VAL A 103 -18.83 3.54 -1.03
C VAL A 103 -19.88 3.17 -2.08
N ARG A 104 -21.11 3.69 -2.00
CA ARG A 104 -22.10 3.55 -3.11
C ARG A 104 -21.57 4.17 -4.40
N ALA A 105 -20.93 5.36 -4.33
CA ALA A 105 -20.32 5.99 -5.51
C ALA A 105 -19.12 5.17 -6.04
N VAL A 106 -18.27 4.64 -5.15
CA VAL A 106 -17.19 3.71 -5.53
C VAL A 106 -17.73 2.49 -6.27
N ASN A 107 -18.88 1.96 -5.87
CA ASN A 107 -19.49 0.77 -6.46
C ASN A 107 -20.40 1.05 -7.68
N ALA A 108 -20.52 2.31 -8.09
CA ALA A 108 -21.44 2.68 -9.20
C ALA A 108 -21.04 2.09 -10.56
N ASP A 109 -19.79 1.65 -10.74
CA ASP A 109 -19.28 0.96 -11.93
C ASP A 109 -19.43 -0.58 -11.88
N GLY A 110 -20.05 -1.12 -10.83
CA GLY A 110 -20.17 -2.57 -10.60
C GLY A 110 -19.08 -3.16 -9.73
N SER A 111 -18.13 -2.37 -9.25
CA SER A 111 -17.13 -2.78 -8.23
C SER A 111 -17.81 -3.22 -6.93
N ARG A 112 -17.07 -3.96 -6.09
CA ARG A 112 -17.61 -4.53 -4.86
C ARG A 112 -16.77 -4.13 -3.66
N TYR A 113 -16.77 -2.85 -3.34
CA TYR A 113 -16.11 -2.34 -2.13
C TYR A 113 -17.05 -2.35 -0.94
N ASN A 114 -16.45 -2.57 0.23
CA ASN A 114 -17.08 -2.41 1.53
C ASN A 114 -16.15 -1.56 2.42
N TYR A 115 -16.57 -1.26 3.63
CA TYR A 115 -15.80 -0.43 4.55
C TYR A 115 -15.93 -0.91 5.99
N VAL A 116 -14.96 -0.49 6.82
CA VAL A 116 -15.04 -0.39 8.26
C VAL A 116 -14.65 1.02 8.67
N ILE A 117 -15.25 1.54 9.73
CA ILE A 117 -15.07 2.92 10.18
C ILE A 117 -14.93 2.97 11.70
N GLY A 118 -14.03 3.83 12.18
CA GLY A 118 -13.81 4.08 13.59
C GLY A 118 -14.74 5.17 14.18
N PRO A 119 -14.65 5.39 15.48
CA PRO A 119 -15.31 6.51 16.14
C PRO A 119 -14.70 7.85 15.71
N ARG A 120 -15.35 8.97 16.14
CA ARG A 120 -14.82 10.31 15.93
C ARG A 120 -13.76 10.63 16.98
N GLU A 121 -12.52 10.75 16.56
CA GLU A 121 -11.36 11.02 17.40
C GLU A 121 -10.85 12.45 17.24
N GLY A 122 -10.17 12.96 18.26
CA GLY A 122 -9.56 14.27 18.29
C GLY A 122 -9.79 15.01 19.61
N ARG A 123 -8.77 15.73 20.09
CA ARG A 123 -8.82 16.50 21.34
C ARG A 123 -9.58 17.83 21.21
N THR A 124 -9.77 18.31 19.97
CA THR A 124 -10.48 19.56 19.67
C THR A 124 -11.92 19.32 19.22
N SER A 125 -12.65 20.38 18.93
CA SER A 125 -13.97 20.30 18.29
C SER A 125 -13.90 19.79 16.85
N SER A 126 -12.74 19.85 16.22
CA SER A 126 -12.47 19.31 14.87
C SER A 126 -12.14 17.81 14.95
N LYS A 127 -13.14 17.00 15.22
CA LYS A 127 -13.00 15.56 15.25
C LYS A 127 -13.09 14.96 13.87
N GLU A 128 -12.39 13.84 13.66
CA GLU A 128 -12.41 13.07 12.42
C GLU A 128 -12.53 11.57 12.69
N GLN A 129 -12.90 10.82 11.67
CA GLN A 129 -12.93 9.36 11.70
C GLN A 129 -11.91 8.83 10.70
N TYR A 130 -11.38 7.65 11.04
CA TYR A 130 -10.64 6.81 10.11
C TYR A 130 -11.58 5.79 9.49
N ALA A 131 -11.30 5.40 8.25
CA ALA A 131 -12.03 4.34 7.59
C ALA A 131 -11.10 3.50 6.71
N PHE A 132 -11.34 2.20 6.63
CA PHE A 132 -10.74 1.34 5.61
C PHE A 132 -11.82 1.00 4.57
N ILE A 133 -11.54 1.29 3.30
CA ILE A 133 -12.41 0.93 2.17
C ILE A 133 -11.69 -0.16 1.38
N TYR A 134 -12.33 -1.30 1.16
CA TYR A 134 -11.68 -2.49 0.59
C TYR A 134 -12.54 -3.24 -0.43
N ASP A 135 -11.89 -3.81 -1.44
CA ASP A 135 -12.51 -4.67 -2.46
C ASP A 135 -12.82 -6.05 -1.89
N THR A 136 -14.10 -6.37 -1.72
CA THR A 136 -14.54 -7.62 -1.11
C THR A 136 -14.26 -8.87 -1.93
N ASN A 137 -13.93 -8.73 -3.21
CA ASN A 137 -13.46 -9.86 -4.03
C ASN A 137 -12.03 -10.26 -3.66
N ARG A 138 -11.24 -9.35 -3.09
CA ARG A 138 -9.81 -9.52 -2.90
C ARG A 138 -9.38 -9.46 -1.43
N ILE A 139 -10.15 -8.77 -0.59
CA ILE A 139 -9.88 -8.55 0.84
C ILE A 139 -11.12 -8.93 1.67
N GLU A 140 -10.86 -9.54 2.80
CA GLU A 140 -11.82 -9.78 3.88
C GLU A 140 -11.38 -9.00 5.11
N ALA A 141 -12.32 -8.33 5.76
CA ALA A 141 -12.10 -7.65 7.03
C ALA A 141 -12.65 -8.49 8.19
N ASP A 142 -11.85 -8.68 9.22
CA ASP A 142 -12.35 -9.16 10.50
C ASP A 142 -13.01 -7.99 11.24
N ARG A 143 -14.34 -7.90 11.12
CA ARG A 143 -15.11 -6.80 11.73
C ARG A 143 -15.07 -6.79 13.25
N ALA A 144 -14.80 -7.94 13.89
CA ALA A 144 -14.67 -8.01 15.34
C ALA A 144 -13.32 -7.43 15.83
N SER A 145 -12.35 -7.29 14.95
CA SER A 145 -11.02 -6.73 15.25
C SER A 145 -10.96 -5.21 15.15
N VAL A 146 -12.02 -4.55 14.66
CA VAL A 146 -12.07 -3.09 14.50
C VAL A 146 -12.04 -2.42 15.86
N GLY A 147 -11.08 -1.52 16.06
CA GLY A 147 -10.93 -0.81 17.31
C GLY A 147 -10.06 0.43 17.19
N VAL A 148 -9.87 1.09 18.31
CA VAL A 148 -8.95 2.22 18.49
C VAL A 148 -7.88 1.81 19.46
N VAL A 149 -6.64 2.16 19.18
CA VAL A 149 -5.51 1.87 20.06
C VAL A 149 -5.69 2.68 21.36
N PRO A 150 -5.69 2.05 22.55
CA PRO A 150 -5.81 2.79 23.79
C PRO A 150 -4.64 3.76 23.98
N ASP A 151 -4.95 5.02 24.26
CA ASP A 151 -3.98 6.06 24.63
C ASP A 151 -4.29 6.67 26.00
N PRO A 152 -4.07 5.91 27.10
CA PRO A 152 -4.43 6.37 28.45
C PRO A 152 -3.60 7.58 28.91
N GLN A 153 -2.48 7.88 28.25
CA GLN A 153 -1.63 9.03 28.57
C GLN A 153 -1.98 10.26 27.73
N GLY A 154 -2.86 10.12 26.76
CA GLY A 154 -3.27 11.19 25.86
C GLY A 154 -2.10 11.76 25.04
N ARG A 155 -1.17 10.92 24.57
CA ARG A 155 -0.01 11.36 23.80
C ARG A 155 -0.31 11.57 22.31
N LEU A 156 -1.41 11.01 21.84
CA LEU A 156 -1.86 11.13 20.46
C LEU A 156 -3.03 12.09 20.36
N HIS A 157 -3.00 13.01 19.41
CA HIS A 157 -4.11 13.92 19.17
C HIS A 157 -5.35 13.15 18.75
N ARG A 158 -5.15 12.14 17.93
CA ARG A 158 -6.15 11.21 17.42
C ARG A 158 -5.61 9.77 17.56
N PRO A 159 -6.10 9.01 18.55
CA PRO A 159 -5.68 7.62 18.69
C PRO A 159 -5.93 6.82 17.39
N PRO A 160 -4.97 5.98 16.95
CA PRO A 160 -5.07 5.25 15.69
C PRO A 160 -6.22 4.25 15.68
N MET A 161 -6.88 4.11 14.54
CA MET A 161 -7.82 3.03 14.28
C MET A 161 -7.05 1.80 13.79
N HIS A 162 -7.43 0.61 14.26
CA HIS A 162 -6.89 -0.64 13.76
C HIS A 162 -7.99 -1.61 13.29
N ALA A 163 -7.65 -2.47 12.35
CA ALA A 163 -8.46 -3.61 11.94
C ALA A 163 -7.56 -4.69 11.34
N ARG A 164 -7.99 -5.95 11.45
CA ARG A 164 -7.32 -7.11 10.81
C ARG A 164 -7.98 -7.43 9.48
N PHE A 165 -7.14 -7.76 8.51
CA PHE A 165 -7.56 -8.12 7.16
C PHE A 165 -6.91 -9.42 6.71
N ARG A 166 -7.52 -10.02 5.68
CA ARG A 166 -7.01 -11.21 5.01
C ARG A 166 -7.25 -11.09 3.51
N THR A 167 -6.28 -11.57 2.72
CA THR A 167 -6.46 -11.70 1.27
C THR A 167 -7.43 -12.81 0.91
N ARG A 168 -8.12 -12.69 -0.24
CA ARG A 168 -9.12 -13.67 -0.73
C ARG A 168 -8.78 -14.26 -2.09
N ILE A 169 -7.67 -13.88 -2.69
CA ILE A 169 -7.27 -14.28 -4.04
C ILE A 169 -6.33 -15.50 -4.07
N VAL A 170 -6.13 -16.10 -2.90
CA VAL A 170 -5.42 -17.37 -2.70
C VAL A 170 -6.26 -18.27 -1.77
N PRO A 171 -5.97 -19.58 -1.66
CA PRO A 171 -6.60 -20.43 -0.66
C PRO A 171 -6.47 -19.86 0.75
N VAL A 172 -7.52 -20.01 1.55
CA VAL A 172 -7.64 -19.37 2.87
C VAL A 172 -6.52 -19.73 3.85
N GLU A 173 -6.02 -20.95 3.76
CA GLU A 173 -4.91 -21.46 4.58
C GLU A 173 -3.53 -20.91 4.18
N MET A 174 -3.47 -20.25 3.04
CA MET A 174 -2.26 -19.60 2.53
C MET A 174 -2.39 -18.08 2.56
N ALA A 175 -3.55 -17.55 2.86
CA ALA A 175 -3.86 -16.14 2.70
C ALA A 175 -3.00 -15.27 3.61
N PHE A 176 -2.40 -14.23 3.06
CA PHE A 176 -1.74 -13.17 3.83
C PHE A 176 -2.75 -12.50 4.76
N THR A 177 -2.47 -12.51 6.04
CA THR A 177 -3.24 -11.82 7.09
C THR A 177 -2.39 -10.69 7.67
N PHE A 178 -3.02 -9.57 8.04
CA PHE A 178 -2.27 -8.41 8.52
C PHE A 178 -3.16 -7.44 9.30
N TRP A 179 -2.53 -6.68 10.19
CA TRP A 179 -3.12 -5.54 10.85
C TRP A 179 -2.82 -4.26 10.07
N LEU A 180 -3.84 -3.46 9.84
CA LEU A 180 -3.66 -2.06 9.46
C LEU A 180 -3.92 -1.17 10.68
N VAL A 181 -3.04 -0.19 10.88
CA VAL A 181 -3.12 0.82 11.94
C VAL A 181 -3.11 2.18 11.25
N ASP A 182 -4.28 2.81 11.16
CA ASP A 182 -4.50 4.08 10.46
C ASP A 182 -4.29 5.27 11.39
N ILE A 183 -3.49 6.24 10.96
CA ILE A 183 -3.07 7.40 11.75
C ILE A 183 -3.10 8.70 10.93
N HIS A 184 -3.45 9.78 11.62
CA HIS A 184 -3.21 11.14 11.17
C HIS A 184 -2.66 11.95 12.35
N THR A 185 -1.36 12.26 12.32
CA THR A 185 -0.69 13.02 13.37
C THR A 185 -1.09 14.50 13.34
N ASP A 186 -0.97 15.17 14.46
CA ASP A 186 -1.11 16.62 14.53
C ASP A 186 0.18 17.30 14.04
N PRO A 187 0.11 18.22 13.06
CA PRO A 187 1.31 18.86 12.52
C PRO A 187 2.13 19.65 13.56
N ASP A 188 1.50 20.06 14.66
CA ASP A 188 2.17 20.81 15.73
C ASP A 188 2.83 19.87 16.77
N GLU A 189 2.48 18.57 16.79
CA GLU A 189 2.93 17.58 17.78
C GLU A 189 3.73 16.41 17.16
N VAL A 190 4.15 16.51 15.90
CA VAL A 190 4.75 15.40 15.12
C VAL A 190 5.85 14.62 15.87
N PRO A 191 6.90 15.24 16.46
CA PRO A 191 7.95 14.48 17.12
C PRO A 191 7.46 13.64 18.30
N GLN A 192 6.53 14.19 19.08
CA GLN A 192 5.93 13.51 20.25
C GLN A 192 5.02 12.37 19.82
N GLU A 193 4.22 12.60 18.78
CA GLU A 193 3.32 11.57 18.25
C GLU A 193 4.07 10.44 17.55
N LEU A 194 5.13 10.71 16.79
CA LEU A 194 6.00 9.66 16.22
C LEU A 194 6.65 8.81 17.30
N ASP A 195 7.05 9.42 18.42
CA ASP A 195 7.56 8.67 19.57
C ASP A 195 6.47 7.78 20.19
N ALA A 196 5.26 8.29 20.38
CA ALA A 196 4.13 7.52 20.88
C ALA A 196 3.74 6.38 19.93
N LEU A 197 3.74 6.62 18.61
CA LEU A 197 3.46 5.61 17.58
C LEU A 197 4.47 4.46 17.56
N THR A 198 5.71 4.70 17.99
CA THR A 198 6.69 3.62 18.20
C THR A 198 6.18 2.61 19.23
N GLY A 199 5.63 3.10 20.35
CA GLY A 199 5.01 2.25 21.37
C GLY A 199 3.74 1.57 20.89
N VAL A 200 2.91 2.26 20.12
CA VAL A 200 1.71 1.68 19.46
C VAL A 200 2.10 0.50 18.58
N PHE A 201 3.08 0.69 17.70
CA PHE A 201 3.55 -0.35 16.79
C PHE A 201 4.02 -1.59 17.55
N GLN A 202 4.87 -1.42 18.58
CA GLN A 202 5.37 -2.51 19.41
C GLN A 202 4.24 -3.22 20.18
N ALA A 203 3.27 -2.45 20.70
CA ALA A 203 2.12 -3.01 21.41
C ALA A 203 1.23 -3.83 20.48
N MET A 204 0.99 -3.38 19.25
CA MET A 204 0.23 -4.13 18.25
C MET A 204 0.89 -5.45 17.88
N GLN A 205 2.23 -5.46 17.67
CA GLN A 205 2.97 -6.69 17.41
C GLN A 205 2.93 -7.67 18.60
N ALA A 206 3.00 -7.16 19.84
CA ALA A 206 3.01 -7.98 21.05
C ALA A 206 1.62 -8.51 21.43
N ALA A 207 0.56 -7.80 21.10
CA ALA A 207 -0.81 -8.13 21.52
C ALA A 207 -1.36 -9.40 20.87
N ARG A 208 -0.84 -9.78 19.72
CA ARG A 208 -1.34 -10.90 18.90
C ARG A 208 -0.16 -11.72 18.36
N PRO A 209 0.36 -12.65 19.14
CA PRO A 209 1.50 -13.48 18.72
C PRO A 209 1.18 -14.45 17.57
N ASP A 210 -0.11 -14.59 17.21
CA ASP A 210 -0.60 -15.33 16.05
C ASP A 210 -0.56 -14.52 14.75
N GLU A 211 -0.26 -13.20 14.83
CA GLU A 211 -0.24 -12.28 13.69
C GLU A 211 0.73 -11.14 13.94
N ASP A 212 1.92 -11.20 13.35
CA ASP A 212 3.00 -10.23 13.52
C ASP A 212 3.10 -9.20 12.38
N ASP A 213 2.29 -9.35 11.33
CA ASP A 213 2.19 -8.41 10.23
C ASP A 213 1.40 -7.16 10.61
N VAL A 214 2.12 -6.14 11.06
CA VAL A 214 1.55 -4.84 11.39
C VAL A 214 2.04 -3.80 10.39
N ILE A 215 1.10 -3.16 9.69
CA ILE A 215 1.35 -2.04 8.78
C ILE A 215 0.70 -0.80 9.38
N LEU A 216 1.53 0.11 9.92
CA LEU A 216 1.09 1.44 10.32
C LEU A 216 1.13 2.33 9.09
N LEU A 217 0.02 3.00 8.77
CA LEU A 217 -0.09 3.80 7.58
C LEU A 217 -0.93 5.05 7.85
N GLY A 218 -0.70 6.10 7.07
CA GLY A 218 -1.45 7.33 7.24
C GLY A 218 -0.65 8.58 6.89
N ASP A 219 -1.26 9.69 7.26
CA ASP A 219 -0.62 11.01 7.25
C ASP A 219 0.17 11.18 8.55
N LEU A 220 1.48 11.06 8.45
CA LEU A 220 2.42 11.21 9.56
C LEU A 220 2.89 12.65 9.74
N ASN A 221 2.45 13.57 8.88
CA ASN A 221 2.95 14.96 8.79
C ASN A 221 4.49 15.03 8.80
N ALA A 222 5.15 13.94 8.41
CA ALA A 222 6.59 13.73 8.44
C ALA A 222 7.04 12.81 7.32
N GLY A 223 8.26 13.01 6.84
CA GLY A 223 8.91 12.08 5.92
C GLY A 223 10.01 11.24 6.59
N PRO A 224 10.64 10.31 5.86
CA PRO A 224 11.68 9.44 6.39
C PRO A 224 12.85 10.12 7.10
N PRO A 225 13.27 11.38 6.79
CA PRO A 225 14.27 12.08 7.57
C PRO A 225 13.88 12.28 9.03
N GLU A 226 12.59 12.49 9.32
CA GLU A 226 12.04 12.74 10.66
C GLU A 226 11.73 11.45 11.44
N PHE A 227 11.85 10.26 10.84
CA PHE A 227 11.52 8.95 11.44
C PHE A 227 12.53 8.43 12.45
N SER A 228 13.22 9.33 13.20
CA SER A 228 14.20 8.94 14.21
C SER A 228 13.63 8.02 15.28
N ALA A 229 12.38 8.22 15.70
CA ALA A 229 11.69 7.37 16.67
C ALA A 229 11.49 5.95 16.12
N PHE A 230 10.97 5.81 14.93
CA PHE A 230 10.76 4.49 14.29
C PHE A 230 12.07 3.74 14.06
N ARG A 231 13.19 4.41 13.77
CA ARG A 231 14.50 3.77 13.56
C ARG A 231 15.00 2.98 14.77
N ARG A 232 14.39 3.15 15.95
CA ARG A 232 14.69 2.37 17.15
C ARG A 232 14.06 0.97 17.12
N ILE A 233 13.10 0.71 16.22
CA ILE A 233 12.47 -0.60 16.06
C ILE A 233 13.36 -1.47 15.14
N PRO A 234 13.81 -2.64 15.58
CA PRO A 234 14.63 -3.52 14.73
C PRO A 234 13.89 -3.95 13.45
N GLY A 235 14.55 -3.80 12.31
CA GLY A 235 14.00 -4.21 11.02
C GLY A 235 12.91 -3.30 10.47
N ILE A 236 12.66 -2.14 11.09
CA ILE A 236 11.70 -1.17 10.59
C ILE A 236 12.03 -0.73 9.18
N THR A 237 11.01 -0.60 8.36
CA THR A 237 11.10 -0.06 7.00
C THR A 237 9.85 0.75 6.67
N TRP A 238 9.89 1.47 5.57
CA TRP A 238 8.78 2.27 5.05
C TRP A 238 8.70 2.16 3.54
N ALA A 239 7.49 2.24 3.01
CA ALA A 239 7.23 2.02 1.60
C ALA A 239 7.69 3.19 0.72
N VAL A 240 7.55 4.44 1.17
CA VAL A 240 7.77 5.63 0.37
C VAL A 240 8.97 6.42 0.88
N SER A 241 9.92 6.75 0.00
CA SER A 241 11.12 7.53 0.32
C SER A 241 11.59 8.32 -0.89
N GLY A 242 12.10 9.54 -0.66
CA GLY A 242 12.71 10.39 -1.69
C GLY A 242 11.71 11.00 -2.69
N VAL A 243 10.41 10.93 -2.42
CA VAL A 243 9.35 11.53 -3.23
C VAL A 243 8.40 12.33 -2.36
N THR A 244 7.74 13.31 -2.95
CA THR A 244 6.72 14.12 -2.28
C THR A 244 5.37 13.42 -2.33
N THR A 245 4.58 13.54 -1.27
CA THR A 245 3.26 12.91 -1.16
C THR A 245 2.11 13.92 -1.20
N ASN A 246 2.38 15.20 -1.02
CA ASN A 246 1.34 16.21 -1.15
C ASN A 246 1.11 16.62 -2.61
N THR A 247 -0.10 17.06 -2.95
CA THR A 247 -0.55 17.42 -4.29
C THR A 247 0.26 18.60 -4.89
N ARG A 248 0.81 19.47 -4.05
CA ARG A 248 1.70 20.56 -4.47
C ARG A 248 3.13 20.11 -4.78
N ARG A 249 3.46 18.85 -4.54
CA ARG A 249 4.79 18.24 -4.76
C ARG A 249 5.92 18.96 -4.02
N THR A 250 5.67 19.36 -2.79
CA THR A 250 6.64 20.12 -1.95
C THR A 250 7.03 19.41 -0.68
N LYS A 251 6.24 18.42 -0.22
CA LYS A 251 6.41 17.78 1.07
C LYS A 251 6.12 16.27 1.00
N THR A 252 6.72 15.54 1.92
CA THR A 252 6.44 14.13 2.19
C THR A 252 5.80 14.03 3.56
N TYR A 253 4.55 13.55 3.63
CA TYR A 253 3.77 13.46 4.86
C TYR A 253 3.25 12.04 5.11
N ASP A 254 2.97 11.31 4.04
CA ASP A 254 2.24 10.06 4.07
C ASP A 254 3.17 8.87 3.88
N ASN A 255 2.92 7.76 4.59
CA ASN A 255 3.72 6.55 4.43
C ASN A 255 2.99 5.28 4.88
N LEU A 256 3.59 4.13 4.57
CA LEU A 256 3.32 2.83 5.16
C LEU A 256 4.60 2.40 5.88
N VAL A 257 4.50 2.05 7.16
CA VAL A 257 5.63 1.69 8.03
C VAL A 257 5.37 0.30 8.60
N PHE A 258 6.34 -0.60 8.47
CA PHE A 258 6.24 -2.00 8.94
C PHE A 258 7.63 -2.56 9.24
N THR A 259 7.73 -3.76 9.80
CA THR A 259 9.03 -4.44 9.97
C THR A 259 9.24 -5.47 8.88
N GLN A 260 10.36 -5.39 8.17
CA GLN A 260 10.70 -6.33 7.11
C GLN A 260 10.82 -7.81 7.58
N PRO A 261 11.31 -8.11 8.80
CA PRO A 261 11.32 -9.49 9.29
C PRO A 261 9.94 -10.12 9.48
N ALA A 262 8.93 -9.33 9.85
CA ALA A 262 7.54 -9.78 9.95
C ALA A 262 6.89 -9.75 8.56
N THR A 263 6.72 -8.58 7.96
CA THR A 263 5.99 -8.37 6.71
C THR A 263 6.87 -8.68 5.49
N ARG A 264 7.13 -9.97 5.28
CA ARG A 264 7.94 -10.50 4.17
C ARG A 264 7.21 -10.46 2.84
N GLU A 265 5.91 -10.32 2.90
CA GLU A 265 4.98 -10.19 1.78
C GLU A 265 5.23 -8.90 0.99
N TYR A 266 5.89 -7.92 1.58
CA TYR A 266 6.23 -6.69 0.88
C TYR A 266 7.11 -6.96 -0.34
N LEU A 267 6.61 -6.63 -1.53
CA LEU A 267 7.26 -6.91 -2.82
C LEU A 267 8.34 -5.89 -3.21
N GLY A 268 8.67 -4.92 -2.36
CA GLY A 268 9.59 -3.83 -2.69
C GLY A 268 9.02 -2.87 -3.76
N ARG A 269 7.73 -2.94 -4.05
CA ARG A 269 7.03 -2.06 -4.99
C ARG A 269 6.09 -1.15 -4.22
N SER A 270 6.27 0.14 -4.41
CA SER A 270 5.48 1.18 -3.75
C SER A 270 5.49 2.47 -4.57
N GLY A 271 4.65 3.42 -4.24
CA GLY A 271 4.63 4.68 -4.95
C GLY A 271 3.61 5.67 -4.42
N VAL A 272 3.48 6.75 -5.17
CA VAL A 272 2.51 7.82 -4.96
C VAL A 272 1.62 7.89 -6.19
N LEU A 273 0.31 7.86 -6.01
CA LEU A 273 -0.65 8.09 -7.09
C LEU A 273 -0.85 9.61 -7.25
N ASP A 274 -0.06 10.23 -8.10
CA ASP A 274 -0.16 11.67 -8.37
C ASP A 274 -1.50 12.01 -9.05
N LEU A 275 -2.37 12.75 -8.35
CA LEU A 275 -3.71 13.09 -8.81
C LEU A 275 -3.70 13.90 -10.11
N GLN A 276 -2.74 14.80 -10.27
CA GLN A 276 -2.63 15.60 -11.49
C GLN A 276 -2.27 14.73 -12.70
N ALA A 277 -1.24 13.89 -12.54
CA ALA A 277 -0.77 13.04 -13.63
C ALA A 277 -1.76 11.92 -13.95
N ALA A 278 -2.31 11.28 -12.90
CA ALA A 278 -3.20 10.13 -13.03
C ALA A 278 -4.54 10.45 -13.69
N PHE A 279 -5.08 11.64 -13.41
CA PHE A 279 -6.42 12.03 -13.88
C PHE A 279 -6.41 13.22 -14.84
N GLY A 280 -5.23 13.71 -15.24
CA GLY A 280 -5.08 14.86 -16.14
C GLY A 280 -5.63 16.16 -15.55
N LEU A 281 -5.54 16.32 -14.20
CA LEU A 281 -6.10 17.47 -13.51
C LEU A 281 -5.12 18.63 -13.42
N PRO A 282 -5.55 19.87 -13.67
CA PRO A 282 -4.79 21.04 -13.24
C PRO A 282 -4.69 21.07 -11.71
N LEU A 283 -3.67 21.74 -11.19
CA LEU A 283 -3.38 21.75 -9.74
C LEU A 283 -4.58 22.18 -8.89
N GLU A 284 -5.31 23.20 -9.34
CA GLU A 284 -6.50 23.72 -8.64
C GLU A 284 -7.59 22.67 -8.47
N HIS A 285 -7.87 21.87 -9.51
CA HIS A 285 -8.85 20.79 -9.43
C HIS A 285 -8.33 19.58 -8.63
N ALA A 286 -7.05 19.27 -8.72
CA ALA A 286 -6.44 18.23 -7.88
C ALA A 286 -6.52 18.61 -6.38
N LEU A 287 -6.32 19.88 -6.04
CA LEU A 287 -6.47 20.40 -4.67
C LEU A 287 -7.93 20.40 -4.18
N GLU A 288 -8.93 20.43 -5.06
CA GLU A 288 -10.32 20.20 -4.66
C GLU A 288 -10.57 18.75 -4.24
N VAL A 289 -9.84 17.81 -4.85
CA VAL A 289 -9.87 16.39 -4.48
C VAL A 289 -9.16 16.18 -3.15
N SER A 290 -7.88 16.52 -3.07
CA SER A 290 -7.11 16.55 -1.82
C SER A 290 -5.80 17.32 -2.01
N ASP A 291 -5.26 17.87 -0.93
CA ASP A 291 -3.90 18.39 -0.87
C ASP A 291 -2.85 17.28 -0.63
N HIS A 292 -3.28 16.03 -0.45
CA HIS A 292 -2.46 14.82 -0.42
C HIS A 292 -2.67 13.96 -1.67
N ASN A 293 -1.65 13.18 -2.01
CA ASN A 293 -1.72 12.11 -3.00
C ASN A 293 -1.73 10.76 -2.29
N PRO A 294 -2.51 9.77 -2.75
CA PRO A 294 -2.45 8.44 -2.18
C PRO A 294 -1.05 7.83 -2.25
N VAL A 295 -0.58 7.25 -1.15
CA VAL A 295 0.62 6.43 -1.09
C VAL A 295 0.24 4.96 -1.02
N TRP A 296 1.05 4.08 -1.60
CA TRP A 296 0.71 2.67 -1.66
C TRP A 296 1.94 1.75 -1.60
N GLY A 297 1.72 0.52 -1.15
CA GLY A 297 2.65 -0.60 -1.22
C GLY A 297 1.98 -1.84 -1.79
N ALA A 298 2.77 -2.68 -2.49
CA ALA A 298 2.33 -3.96 -3.03
C ALA A 298 2.86 -5.11 -2.17
N PHE A 299 1.97 -6.04 -1.84
CA PHE A 299 2.25 -7.18 -0.99
C PHE A 299 1.89 -8.48 -1.71
N TYR A 300 2.64 -9.54 -1.45
CA TYR A 300 2.30 -10.88 -1.94
C TYR A 300 1.01 -11.35 -1.25
N PRO A 301 0.07 -11.97 -1.99
CA PRO A 301 -1.23 -12.28 -1.42
C PRO A 301 -1.26 -13.51 -0.50
N ALA A 302 -0.15 -14.23 -0.40
CA ALA A 302 -0.04 -15.40 0.46
C ALA A 302 1.07 -15.21 1.50
N GLU A 303 0.90 -15.83 2.68
CA GLU A 303 1.89 -15.86 3.75
C GLU A 303 3.24 -16.39 3.28
N VAL A 304 4.30 -15.63 3.53
CA VAL A 304 5.69 -16.03 3.31
C VAL A 304 6.25 -16.61 4.61
N ARG A 305 6.00 -17.91 4.84
CA ARG A 305 6.45 -18.59 6.05
C ARG A 305 7.95 -18.53 6.23
N GLN A 306 8.40 -18.33 7.47
CA GLN A 306 9.79 -18.60 7.85
C GLN A 306 10.09 -20.07 7.53
N GLN A 307 11.01 -20.33 6.62
CA GLN A 307 11.63 -21.65 6.61
C GLN A 307 12.35 -21.81 7.94
N ALA A 308 11.88 -22.74 8.77
CA ALA A 308 12.61 -23.12 9.96
C ALA A 308 14.02 -23.51 9.51
N LEU A 309 15.03 -22.77 9.96
CA LEU A 309 16.41 -23.21 9.77
C LEU A 309 16.50 -24.62 10.33
N PRO A 310 17.06 -25.61 9.57
CA PRO A 310 17.26 -26.93 10.13
C PRO A 310 18.03 -26.79 11.45
N PRO A 311 17.69 -27.56 12.49
CA PRO A 311 18.40 -27.50 13.76
C PRO A 311 19.89 -27.68 13.46
N MET A 312 20.72 -26.72 13.88
CA MET A 312 22.16 -26.83 13.76
C MET A 312 22.57 -28.17 14.33
N ALA A 313 23.15 -29.05 13.50
CA ALA A 313 23.58 -30.36 13.89
C ALA A 313 24.44 -30.21 15.15
N GLY A 314 24.01 -30.84 16.23
CA GLY A 314 24.53 -30.61 17.56
C GLY A 314 26.06 -30.77 17.61
N GLN A 315 26.70 -29.87 18.33
CA GLN A 315 28.05 -30.06 18.78
C GLN A 315 28.07 -31.37 19.60
N MET A 316 28.82 -32.36 19.07
CA MET A 316 29.06 -33.57 19.82
C MET A 316 29.75 -33.24 21.17
N PRO A 317 29.33 -33.79 22.28
CA PRO A 317 30.01 -33.56 23.54
C PRO A 317 31.44 -34.13 23.46
N VAL A 318 32.43 -33.31 23.73
CA VAL A 318 33.82 -33.72 23.90
C VAL A 318 33.87 -34.59 25.18
N GLN A 319 33.99 -35.91 25.04
CA GLN A 319 34.31 -36.78 26.15
C GLN A 319 35.70 -36.45 26.70
N ARG A 320 35.76 -36.15 27.97
CA ARG A 320 37.01 -36.11 28.76
C ARG A 320 37.30 -37.48 29.34
#